data_fbfba60fe68e8eae6b8d95b88be142d4
#
_entry.id   fbfba60fe68e8eae6b8d95b88be142d4
#
_cell.length_a   1.000
_cell.length_b   1.000
_cell.length_c   1.000
_cell.angle_alpha   90.00
_cell.angle_beta   90.00
_cell.angle_gamma   90.00
#
_symmetry.space_group_name_H-M   'P 1'
#
loop_
_entity.id
_entity.type
_entity.pdbx_description
1 polymer ?
#
loop_
_entity_poly.entity_id
_entity_poly.type
_entity_poly.pdbx_seq_one_letter_code
_entity_poly.pdbx_strand_id
1 'polypeptide(L)'
;RIELINAQSDAVLISIHQNFFPTAQPSGCQVLYGKPEGSRELGELTHRNLTEALCPTSRRVAAPISEDIYLMRSAKCTSILVECGFLSNPSEAALLQTEDYQLKISALLLASYLQYEAGSDGMVL
;
A
#
# COMPACT_ATOMS: atom_id res chain seq x y z
N ARG A 1 -18.77 -5.81 1.63
CA ARG A 1 -17.50 -5.80 0.85
C ARG A 1 -16.65 -7.04 1.09
N ILE A 2 -16.51 -7.48 2.33
CA ILE A 2 -15.65 -8.63 2.64
C ILE A 2 -16.16 -9.93 2.01
N GLU A 3 -17.46 -10.12 1.93
CA GLU A 3 -18.05 -11.30 1.29
C GLU A 3 -17.68 -11.36 -0.19
N LEU A 4 -17.73 -10.23 -0.86
CA LEU A 4 -17.36 -10.13 -2.27
C LEU A 4 -15.89 -10.48 -2.48
N ILE A 5 -15.02 -9.95 -1.63
CA ILE A 5 -13.59 -10.22 -1.68
C ILE A 5 -13.29 -11.69 -1.45
N ASN A 6 -13.87 -12.26 -0.40
CA ASN A 6 -13.61 -13.66 -0.03
C ASN A 6 -14.25 -14.68 -0.97
N ALA A 7 -15.15 -14.23 -1.84
CA ALA A 7 -15.72 -15.08 -2.88
C ALA A 7 -14.78 -15.29 -4.07
N GLN A 8 -13.72 -14.48 -4.18
CA GLN A 8 -12.75 -14.60 -5.27
C GLN A 8 -11.67 -15.61 -4.90
N SER A 9 -11.30 -16.49 -5.84
CA SER A 9 -10.34 -17.56 -5.57
C SER A 9 -8.88 -17.11 -5.69
N ASP A 10 -8.54 -16.26 -6.65
CA ASP A 10 -7.15 -15.85 -6.91
C ASP A 10 -7.01 -14.33 -6.83
N ALA A 11 -7.64 -13.75 -5.82
CA ALA A 11 -7.64 -12.31 -5.67
C ALA A 11 -6.45 -11.80 -4.87
N VAL A 12 -6.07 -10.57 -5.16
CA VAL A 12 -5.18 -9.76 -4.33
C VAL A 12 -5.95 -8.49 -3.97
N LEU A 13 -5.93 -8.14 -2.71
CA LEU A 13 -6.60 -6.93 -2.22
C LEU A 13 -5.57 -5.82 -2.00
N ILE A 14 -5.75 -4.71 -2.70
CA ILE A 14 -4.97 -3.50 -2.47
C ILE A 14 -5.95 -2.42 -2.03
N SER A 15 -5.91 -2.05 -0.76
CA SER A 15 -6.78 -1.04 -0.17
C SER A 15 -6.02 0.28 -0.12
N ILE A 16 -6.54 1.31 -0.77
CA ILE A 16 -5.85 2.59 -0.95
C ILE A 16 -6.47 3.63 -0.05
N HIS A 17 -5.65 4.26 0.78
CA HIS A 17 -6.08 5.21 1.81
C HIS A 17 -5.19 6.44 1.86
N GLN A 18 -5.69 7.47 2.55
CA GLN A 18 -4.92 8.64 2.95
C GLN A 18 -4.80 8.62 4.46
N ASN A 19 -3.63 8.95 4.96
CA ASN A 19 -3.37 8.94 6.39
C ASN A 19 -3.69 10.29 7.03
N PHE A 20 -3.83 10.30 8.33
CA PHE A 20 -4.05 11.52 9.10
C PHE A 20 -3.41 11.37 10.47
N PHE A 21 -2.84 12.46 10.98
CA PHE A 21 -2.26 12.52 12.31
C PHE A 21 -2.64 13.86 12.95
N PRO A 22 -2.79 13.93 14.29
CA PRO A 22 -3.20 15.18 14.95
C PRO A 22 -2.29 16.37 14.77
N THR A 23 -1.02 16.16 14.39
CA THR A 23 -0.09 17.26 14.08
C THR A 23 0.27 17.25 12.61
N ALA A 24 0.86 18.35 12.12
CA ALA A 24 1.15 18.53 10.70
C ALA A 24 2.50 17.95 10.26
N GLN A 25 3.35 17.55 11.18
CA GLN A 25 4.72 17.11 10.87
C GLN A 25 4.82 15.73 10.17
N PRO A 26 4.07 14.69 10.56
CA PRO A 26 4.24 13.40 9.92
C PRO A 26 3.97 13.46 8.42
N SER A 27 4.81 12.77 7.66
CA SER A 27 4.74 12.70 6.21
C SER A 27 5.20 11.34 5.72
N GLY A 28 5.02 11.07 4.44
CA GLY A 28 5.46 9.87 3.79
C GLY A 28 4.37 8.82 3.63
N CYS A 29 4.63 7.87 2.73
CA CYS A 29 3.73 6.75 2.52
C CYS A 29 4.02 5.61 3.49
N GLN A 30 3.03 4.77 3.72
CA GLN A 30 3.13 3.61 4.60
C GLN A 30 2.36 2.47 4.00
N VAL A 31 2.96 1.28 3.93
CA VAL A 31 2.24 0.09 3.51
C VAL A 31 2.14 -0.86 4.69
N LEU A 32 0.92 -1.35 4.90
CA LEU A 32 0.60 -2.32 5.93
C LEU A 32 0.12 -3.59 5.24
N TYR A 33 0.57 -4.75 5.72
CA TYR A 33 0.24 -6.02 5.06
C TYR A 33 -0.61 -6.91 5.95
N GLY A 34 -1.48 -7.69 5.31
CA GLY A 34 -2.34 -8.65 5.99
C GLY A 34 -1.61 -9.91 6.39
N LYS A 35 -2.36 -10.86 6.97
CA LYS A 35 -1.83 -12.14 7.43
C LYS A 35 -1.71 -13.20 6.32
N PRO A 36 -2.61 -13.23 5.29
CA PRO A 36 -2.52 -14.27 4.28
C PRO A 36 -1.17 -14.32 3.59
N GLU A 37 -0.81 -15.52 3.13
CA GLU A 37 0.44 -15.78 2.44
C GLU A 37 0.64 -14.80 1.27
N GLY A 38 1.87 -14.30 1.12
CA GLY A 38 2.21 -13.35 0.08
C GLY A 38 2.00 -11.89 0.45
N SER A 39 1.20 -11.61 1.49
CA SER A 39 0.88 -10.23 1.89
C SER A 39 2.12 -9.46 2.30
N ARG A 40 2.98 -10.07 3.10
CA ARG A 40 4.20 -9.41 3.56
C ARG A 40 5.13 -9.10 2.38
N GLU A 41 5.33 -10.06 1.50
CA GLU A 41 6.21 -9.90 0.34
C GLU A 41 5.71 -8.77 -0.56
N LEU A 42 4.42 -8.77 -0.87
CA LEU A 42 3.81 -7.70 -1.66
C LEU A 42 3.91 -6.36 -0.93
N GLY A 43 3.66 -6.36 0.37
CA GLY A 43 3.73 -5.15 1.19
C GLY A 43 5.11 -4.55 1.23
N GLU A 44 6.13 -5.34 1.47
CA GLU A 44 7.52 -4.87 1.52
C GLU A 44 7.99 -4.37 0.17
N LEU A 45 7.64 -5.07 -0.91
CA LEU A 45 7.98 -4.65 -2.26
C LEU A 45 7.31 -3.32 -2.64
N THR A 46 6.02 -3.23 -2.38
CA THR A 46 5.25 -2.01 -2.67
C THR A 46 5.77 -0.83 -1.86
N HIS A 47 6.04 -1.04 -0.57
CA HIS A 47 6.56 0.01 0.30
C HIS A 47 7.90 0.54 -0.19
N ARG A 48 8.81 -0.36 -0.56
CA ARG A 48 10.11 0.01 -1.08
C ARG A 48 9.98 0.86 -2.35
N ASN A 49 9.16 0.41 -3.29
CA ASN A 49 8.97 1.12 -4.56
C ASN A 49 8.38 2.52 -4.35
N LEU A 50 7.38 2.64 -3.48
CA LEU A 50 6.78 3.93 -3.16
C LEU A 50 7.78 4.85 -2.47
N THR A 51 8.50 4.32 -1.49
CA THR A 51 9.45 5.11 -0.70
C THR A 51 10.59 5.64 -1.57
N GLU A 52 11.19 4.78 -2.37
CA GLU A 52 12.30 5.17 -3.24
C GLU A 52 11.89 6.24 -4.26
N ALA A 53 10.67 6.14 -4.79
CA ALA A 53 10.21 7.06 -5.82
C ALA A 53 9.64 8.37 -5.27
N LEU A 54 8.95 8.33 -4.13
CA LEU A 54 8.14 9.47 -3.66
C LEU A 54 8.67 10.11 -2.37
N CYS A 55 9.30 9.34 -1.50
CA CYS A 55 9.75 9.83 -0.20
C CYS A 55 11.04 9.15 0.23
N PRO A 56 12.15 9.38 -0.52
CA PRO A 56 13.39 8.62 -0.33
C PRO A 56 14.09 8.87 1.00
N THR A 57 13.72 9.93 1.72
CA THR A 57 14.26 10.22 3.05
C THR A 57 13.47 9.57 4.18
N SER A 58 12.35 8.94 3.85
CA SER A 58 11.51 8.27 4.86
C SER A 58 12.24 7.08 5.47
N ARG A 59 12.05 6.92 6.79
CA ARG A 59 12.59 5.77 7.53
C ARG A 59 11.50 4.75 7.86
N ARG A 60 10.30 4.94 7.34
CA ARG A 60 9.20 4.00 7.56
C ARG A 60 9.51 2.68 6.87
N VAL A 61 8.98 1.60 7.43
CA VAL A 61 9.07 0.27 6.83
C VAL A 61 7.67 -0.31 6.74
N ALA A 62 7.47 -1.27 5.85
CA ALA A 62 6.21 -1.99 5.81
C ALA A 62 6.00 -2.71 7.14
N ALA A 63 4.75 -2.78 7.58
CA ALA A 63 4.41 -3.34 8.88
C ALA A 63 3.11 -4.14 8.82
N PRO A 64 2.90 -5.06 9.78
CA PRO A 64 1.63 -5.80 9.85
C PRO A 64 0.46 -4.86 10.09
N ILE A 65 -0.68 -5.18 9.47
CA ILE A 65 -1.92 -4.43 9.66
C ILE A 65 -2.46 -4.63 11.08
N SER A 66 -3.08 -3.56 11.62
CA SER A 66 -3.76 -3.65 12.91
C SER A 66 -5.01 -4.52 12.79
N GLU A 67 -5.28 -5.30 13.84
CA GLU A 67 -6.49 -6.12 13.92
C GLU A 67 -7.78 -5.28 14.00
N ASP A 68 -7.66 -3.99 14.26
CA ASP A 68 -8.80 -3.07 14.30
C ASP A 68 -9.41 -2.82 12.93
N ILE A 69 -8.68 -3.10 11.85
CA ILE A 69 -9.17 -2.85 10.49
C ILE A 69 -9.87 -4.10 9.99
N TYR A 70 -11.20 -4.09 10.11
CA TYR A 70 -12.05 -5.26 9.84
C TYR A 70 -11.83 -5.85 8.45
N LEU A 71 -11.82 -5.02 7.41
CA LEU A 71 -11.67 -5.50 6.03
C LEU A 71 -10.37 -6.30 5.86
N MET A 72 -9.28 -5.77 6.37
CA MET A 72 -7.96 -6.40 6.24
C MET A 72 -7.81 -7.62 7.13
N ARG A 73 -8.40 -7.57 8.34
CA ARG A 73 -8.40 -8.70 9.26
C ARG A 73 -9.19 -9.89 8.70
N SER A 74 -10.26 -9.60 7.98
CA SER A 74 -11.22 -10.61 7.50
C SER A 74 -10.94 -11.10 6.09
N ALA A 75 -10.08 -10.41 5.32
CA ALA A 75 -9.73 -10.83 3.97
C ALA A 75 -8.91 -12.12 4.01
N LYS A 76 -9.28 -13.09 3.19
CA LYS A 76 -8.60 -14.38 3.10
C LYS A 76 -7.52 -14.42 2.02
N CYS A 77 -7.52 -13.45 1.13
CA CYS A 77 -6.53 -13.36 0.06
C CYS A 77 -5.32 -12.53 0.49
N THR A 78 -4.25 -12.62 -0.29
CA THR A 78 -3.09 -11.72 -0.17
C THR A 78 -3.60 -10.28 -0.15
N SER A 79 -3.17 -9.49 0.84
CA SER A 79 -3.75 -8.17 1.05
C SER A 79 -2.74 -7.17 1.61
N ILE A 80 -2.82 -5.94 1.09
CA ILE A 80 -2.08 -4.80 1.61
C ILE A 80 -3.00 -3.59 1.71
N LEU A 81 -2.67 -2.69 2.63
CA LEU A 81 -3.28 -1.37 2.75
C LEU A 81 -2.20 -0.33 2.53
N VAL A 82 -2.44 0.58 1.59
CA VAL A 82 -1.49 1.61 1.20
C VAL A 82 -1.98 2.95 1.72
N GLU A 83 -1.22 3.55 2.64
CA GLU A 83 -1.43 4.93 3.07
C GLU A 83 -0.54 5.80 2.18
N CYS A 84 -1.16 6.55 1.27
CA CYS A 84 -0.43 7.28 0.23
C CYS A 84 0.33 8.50 0.76
N GLY A 85 -0.11 9.05 1.88
CA GLY A 85 0.48 10.21 2.51
C GLY A 85 -0.46 10.75 3.57
N PHE A 86 -0.05 11.83 4.24
CA PHE A 86 -0.80 12.41 5.35
C PHE A 86 -1.59 13.63 4.90
N LEU A 87 -2.91 13.56 5.00
CA LEU A 87 -3.78 14.72 4.74
C LEU A 87 -3.55 15.84 5.75
N SER A 88 -3.05 15.49 6.93
CA SER A 88 -2.72 16.45 7.98
C SER A 88 -1.46 17.26 7.67
N ASN A 89 -0.63 16.82 6.73
CA ASN A 89 0.57 17.54 6.29
C ASN A 89 0.21 18.39 5.07
N PRO A 90 0.29 19.73 5.16
CA PRO A 90 -0.16 20.59 4.05
C PRO A 90 0.54 20.34 2.72
N SER A 91 1.84 20.05 2.73
CA SER A 91 2.57 19.76 1.50
C SER A 91 2.11 18.48 0.84
N GLU A 92 1.92 17.42 1.64
CA GLU A 92 1.43 16.14 1.12
C GLU A 92 -0.02 16.23 0.68
N ALA A 93 -0.85 16.93 1.44
CA ALA A 93 -2.25 17.13 1.07
C ALA A 93 -2.36 17.82 -0.28
N ALA A 94 -1.50 18.80 -0.55
CA ALA A 94 -1.47 19.49 -1.84
C ALA A 94 -1.06 18.54 -2.98
N LEU A 95 -0.03 17.73 -2.77
CA LEU A 95 0.42 16.74 -3.77
C LEU A 95 -0.66 15.70 -4.06
N LEU A 96 -1.30 15.18 -3.02
CA LEU A 96 -2.31 14.13 -3.16
C LEU A 96 -3.54 14.58 -3.93
N GLN A 97 -3.76 15.88 -4.06
CA GLN A 97 -4.86 16.43 -4.84
C GLN A 97 -4.50 16.60 -6.33
N THR A 98 -3.24 16.43 -6.71
CA THR A 98 -2.83 16.60 -8.10
C THR A 98 -2.99 15.30 -8.88
N GLU A 99 -3.40 15.44 -10.13
CA GLU A 99 -3.54 14.30 -11.05
C GLU A 99 -2.19 13.61 -11.28
N ASP A 100 -1.14 14.38 -11.46
CA ASP A 100 0.20 13.84 -11.70
C ASP A 100 0.67 12.93 -10.56
N TYR A 101 0.46 13.34 -9.33
CA TYR A 101 0.88 12.54 -8.17
C TYR A 101 0.03 11.29 -8.03
N GLN A 102 -1.27 11.41 -8.28
CA GLN A 102 -2.18 10.27 -8.26
C GLN A 102 -1.80 9.23 -9.32
N LEU A 103 -1.43 9.69 -10.52
CA LEU A 103 -0.96 8.80 -11.58
C LEU A 103 0.35 8.12 -11.21
N LYS A 104 1.29 8.83 -10.59
CA LYS A 104 2.54 8.24 -10.12
C LYS A 104 2.30 7.13 -9.11
N ILE A 105 1.45 7.39 -8.13
CA ILE A 105 1.10 6.39 -7.13
C ILE A 105 0.46 5.17 -7.80
N SER A 106 -0.50 5.39 -8.67
CA SER A 106 -1.20 4.32 -9.38
C SER A 106 -0.24 3.47 -10.20
N ALA A 107 0.69 4.09 -10.92
CA ALA A 107 1.69 3.39 -11.71
C ALA A 107 2.63 2.57 -10.82
N LEU A 108 3.03 3.11 -9.67
CA LEU A 108 3.91 2.41 -8.73
C LEU A 108 3.20 1.20 -8.10
N LEU A 109 1.93 1.33 -7.78
CA LEU A 109 1.14 0.22 -7.26
C LEU A 109 1.00 -0.89 -8.30
N LEU A 110 0.69 -0.53 -9.54
CA LEU A 110 0.60 -1.50 -10.62
C LEU A 110 1.94 -2.19 -10.87
N ALA A 111 3.02 -1.43 -10.95
CA ALA A 111 4.36 -1.98 -11.16
C ALA A 111 4.75 -2.94 -10.03
N SER A 112 4.44 -2.58 -8.78
CA SER A 112 4.72 -3.42 -7.62
C SER A 112 3.95 -4.74 -7.69
N TYR A 113 2.68 -4.67 -8.05
CA TYR A 113 1.86 -5.86 -8.22
C TYR A 113 2.43 -6.76 -9.33
N LEU A 114 2.78 -6.19 -10.46
CA LEU A 114 3.34 -6.95 -11.59
C LEU A 114 4.68 -7.58 -11.23
N GLN A 115 5.54 -6.87 -10.52
CA GLN A 115 6.80 -7.42 -10.01
C GLN A 115 6.58 -8.57 -9.05
N TYR A 116 5.61 -8.43 -8.17
CA TYR A 116 5.25 -9.47 -7.22
C TYR A 116 4.80 -10.74 -7.96
N GLU A 117 3.92 -10.61 -8.93
CA GLU A 117 3.45 -11.74 -9.73
C GLU A 117 4.58 -12.39 -10.53
N ALA A 118 5.44 -11.61 -11.14
CA ALA A 118 6.59 -12.09 -11.90
C ALA A 118 7.60 -12.78 -10.99
N GLY A 119 7.83 -12.25 -9.80
CA GLY A 119 8.74 -12.83 -8.82
C GLY A 119 8.29 -14.21 -8.36
N SER A 120 6.99 -14.43 -8.22
CA SER A 120 6.44 -15.74 -7.86
C SER A 120 6.67 -16.77 -8.97
N ASP A 121 6.86 -16.33 -10.21
CA ASP A 121 7.18 -17.17 -11.37
C ASP A 121 8.69 -17.25 -11.64
N GLY A 122 9.50 -16.65 -10.79
CA GLY A 122 10.95 -16.62 -10.96
C GLY A 122 11.44 -15.63 -12.00
N MET A 123 10.59 -14.75 -12.50
CA MET A 123 10.97 -13.73 -13.47
C MET A 123 11.54 -12.50 -12.76
N VAL A 124 12.53 -11.89 -13.41
CA VAL A 124 13.14 -10.63 -12.94
C VAL A 124 12.87 -9.56 -13.98
N LEU A 125 12.28 -8.48 -13.53
CA LEU A 125 11.98 -7.34 -14.39
C LEU A 125 13.06 -6.28 -14.27
#